data_63ea094a5765edea247ac6e83356506d
#
_entry.id   63ea094a5765edea247ac6e83356506d
#
_cell.length_a   1.000
_cell.length_b   1.000
_cell.length_c   1.000
_cell.angle_alpha   90.00
_cell.angle_beta   90.00
_cell.angle_gamma   90.00
#
_symmetry.space_group_name_H-M   'P 1'
#
loop_
_entity.id
_entity.type
_entity.pdbx_description
1 polymer ?
#
loop_
_entity_poly.entity_id
_entity_poly.type
_entity_poly.pdbx_seq_one_letter_code
_entity_poly.pdbx_strand_id
1 'polypeptide(L)'
;MDILYITKQDWDNFIQGKAESVDIFAPFEQDGRLLYGKVSPENKQEIVYNRVRTVEPLKMFFVPLKERVVPDVQEIPERVIMGVTNCDMSGLKILDKVFRDGEYKAPNYAERRAKTLIISADCLSPYPSCFCEIVGTHPYSEEGFDLNISLLGDGFLVDVGSEKGRSFIGGDQKFFQASKEQIDQRENNRQKTSEKIREANREFDFTDIRKRMRGAHHTEIWRMPKDIENCVQCGSCTNTCPTCVCFLLEDTGEQGQTTKGKVWDSCLFPGYARMAAGASPRPTLYDRYANRLLCKYWYMVEHFGLFGCTGCGRCIAGCAGKIDKRKVLTEVLRERQQI
;
A
#
# COMPACT_ATOMS: atom_id res chain seq x y z
N MET A 1 -19.75 3.89 -14.74
CA MET A 1 -19.50 4.10 -13.31
C MET A 1 -20.31 5.32 -12.91
N ASP A 2 -21.16 5.21 -11.88
CA ASP A 2 -21.97 6.35 -11.43
C ASP A 2 -21.09 7.26 -10.59
N ILE A 3 -21.16 8.56 -10.84
CA ILE A 3 -20.43 9.58 -10.08
C ILE A 3 -21.48 10.45 -9.37
N LEU A 4 -21.44 10.37 -8.05
CA LEU A 4 -22.40 11.06 -7.19
C LEU A 4 -21.69 12.20 -6.45
N TYR A 5 -22.47 13.19 -5.99
CA TYR A 5 -22.01 14.25 -5.11
C TYR A 5 -22.76 14.18 -3.78
N ILE A 6 -22.05 14.46 -2.69
CA ILE A 6 -22.61 14.59 -1.35
C ILE A 6 -21.88 15.70 -0.61
N THR A 7 -22.58 16.48 0.22
CA THR A 7 -21.94 17.49 1.09
C THR A 7 -21.08 16.80 2.14
N LYS A 8 -20.03 17.46 2.63
CA LYS A 8 -19.19 16.92 3.69
C LYS A 8 -19.98 16.59 4.95
N GLN A 9 -20.91 17.47 5.34
CA GLN A 9 -21.75 17.26 6.52
C GLN A 9 -22.63 16.00 6.37
N ASP A 10 -23.25 15.82 5.19
CA ASP A 10 -24.08 14.63 4.94
C ASP A 10 -23.25 13.35 4.87
N TRP A 11 -22.05 13.44 4.29
CA TRP A 11 -21.10 12.33 4.30
C TRP A 11 -20.69 11.91 5.71
N ASP A 12 -20.32 12.88 6.56
CA ASP A 12 -19.93 12.61 7.95
C ASP A 12 -21.09 11.96 8.74
N ASN A 13 -22.32 12.44 8.54
CA ASN A 13 -23.53 11.86 9.13
C ASN A 13 -23.82 10.45 8.58
N PHE A 14 -23.65 10.24 7.28
CA PHE A 14 -23.81 8.95 6.62
C PHE A 14 -22.82 7.90 7.19
N ILE A 15 -21.55 8.26 7.26
CA ILE A 15 -20.50 7.39 7.81
C ILE A 15 -20.76 7.08 9.29
N GLN A 16 -21.21 8.05 10.08
CA GLN A 16 -21.58 7.82 11.46
C GLN A 16 -22.73 6.82 11.60
N GLY A 17 -23.79 6.98 10.82
CA GLY A 17 -24.93 6.04 10.84
C GLY A 17 -24.50 4.63 10.45
N LYS A 18 -23.60 4.47 9.49
CA LYS A 18 -23.04 3.15 9.13
C LYS A 18 -22.15 2.57 10.24
N ALA A 19 -21.40 3.39 10.96
CA ALA A 19 -20.53 2.96 12.05
C ALA A 19 -21.29 2.35 13.25
N GLU A 20 -22.61 2.53 13.35
CA GLU A 20 -23.46 1.86 14.34
C GLU A 20 -23.65 0.36 14.06
N SER A 21 -23.50 -0.07 12.81
CA SER A 21 -23.76 -1.45 12.38
C SER A 21 -22.52 -2.21 11.89
N VAL A 22 -21.46 -1.50 11.52
CA VAL A 22 -20.23 -2.10 10.98
C VAL A 22 -19.00 -1.32 11.45
N ASP A 23 -17.91 -2.03 11.72
CA ASP A 23 -16.63 -1.39 12.07
C ASP A 23 -16.06 -0.61 10.89
N ILE A 24 -15.91 0.70 11.06
CA ILE A 24 -15.31 1.60 10.06
C ILE A 24 -13.95 2.07 10.58
N PHE A 25 -12.92 1.93 9.75
CA PHE A 25 -11.58 2.45 10.00
C PHE A 25 -11.27 3.59 9.02
N ALA A 26 -10.77 4.70 9.54
CA ALA A 26 -10.46 5.91 8.79
C ALA A 26 -9.11 6.49 9.20
N PRO A 27 -8.50 7.38 8.38
CA PRO A 27 -7.30 8.10 8.77
C PRO A 27 -7.59 9.20 9.78
N PHE A 28 -6.82 9.21 10.86
CA PHE A 28 -6.80 10.28 11.87
C PHE A 28 -5.39 10.85 12.01
N GLU A 29 -5.27 12.12 12.38
CA GLU A 29 -3.97 12.72 12.65
C GLU A 29 -3.58 12.55 14.12
N GLN A 30 -2.42 11.97 14.35
CA GLN A 30 -1.80 11.84 15.66
C GLN A 30 -0.31 12.22 15.53
N ASP A 31 0.14 13.20 16.30
CA ASP A 31 1.54 13.69 16.31
C ASP A 31 2.09 14.02 14.91
N GLY A 32 1.26 14.67 14.07
CA GLY A 32 1.60 15.05 12.69
C GLY A 32 1.66 13.88 11.70
N ARG A 33 1.16 12.70 12.09
CA ARG A 33 1.12 11.48 11.27
C ARG A 33 -0.31 11.01 11.09
N LEU A 34 -0.62 10.45 9.93
CA LEU A 34 -1.90 9.81 9.70
C LEU A 34 -1.83 8.33 10.06
N LEU A 35 -2.71 7.90 10.94
CA LEU A 35 -2.88 6.52 11.39
C LEU A 35 -4.32 6.08 11.17
N TYR A 36 -4.54 4.77 10.95
CA TYR A 36 -5.89 4.24 10.93
C TYR A 36 -6.44 4.12 12.35
N GLY A 37 -7.60 4.70 12.57
CA GLY A 37 -8.38 4.56 13.82
C GLY A 37 -9.80 4.09 13.52
N LYS A 38 -10.45 3.48 14.51
CA LYS A 38 -11.87 3.12 14.43
C LYS A 38 -12.73 4.39 14.57
N VAL A 39 -13.70 4.55 13.69
CA VAL A 39 -14.64 5.68 13.72
C VAL A 39 -15.61 5.47 14.87
N SER A 40 -15.83 6.53 15.64
CA SER A 40 -16.80 6.61 16.73
C SER A 40 -17.56 7.95 16.68
N PRO A 41 -18.66 8.11 17.43
CA PRO A 41 -19.37 9.39 17.50
C PRO A 41 -18.47 10.54 17.98
N GLU A 42 -17.50 10.26 18.85
CA GLU A 42 -16.62 11.26 19.47
C GLU A 42 -15.57 11.78 18.51
N ASN A 43 -15.05 10.94 17.57
CA ASN A 43 -13.92 11.28 16.71
C ASN A 43 -14.27 11.53 15.23
N LYS A 44 -15.53 11.40 14.83
CA LYS A 44 -15.94 11.51 13.41
C LYS A 44 -15.52 12.79 12.71
N GLN A 45 -15.46 13.91 13.44
CA GLN A 45 -15.05 15.22 12.91
C GLN A 45 -13.54 15.35 12.70
N GLU A 46 -12.77 14.42 13.26
CA GLU A 46 -11.30 14.38 13.18
C GLU A 46 -10.81 13.52 12.01
N ILE A 47 -11.73 12.91 11.25
CA ILE A 47 -11.36 12.10 10.08
C ILE A 47 -10.67 12.99 9.04
N VAL A 48 -9.48 12.55 8.62
CA VAL A 48 -8.70 13.26 7.61
C VAL A 48 -8.99 12.69 6.23
N TYR A 49 -9.65 13.49 5.39
CA TYR A 49 -10.01 13.11 4.03
C TYR A 49 -8.98 13.60 3.00
N ASN A 50 -8.78 12.82 1.94
CA ASN A 50 -8.10 13.22 0.70
C ASN A 50 -6.74 13.94 0.89
N ARG A 51 -6.00 13.62 1.93
CA ARG A 51 -4.70 14.26 2.19
C ARG A 51 -3.57 13.42 1.58
N VAL A 52 -3.03 12.51 2.33
CA VAL A 52 -1.95 11.60 1.92
C VAL A 52 -2.17 10.25 2.62
N ARG A 53 -1.40 9.25 2.22
CA ARG A 53 -1.45 7.92 2.84
C ARG A 53 -1.15 7.94 4.34
N THR A 54 -1.71 7.00 5.07
CA THR A 54 -1.35 6.69 6.46
C THR A 54 0.09 6.17 6.58
N VAL A 55 0.65 6.17 7.78
CA VAL A 55 1.95 5.54 8.07
C VAL A 55 1.84 4.03 7.90
N GLU A 56 0.81 3.42 8.48
CA GLU A 56 0.53 2.00 8.31
C GLU A 56 0.03 1.75 6.88
N PRO A 57 0.52 0.70 6.22
CA PRO A 57 -0.02 0.28 4.94
C PRO A 57 -1.35 -0.46 5.12
N LEU A 58 -2.24 -0.34 4.17
CA LEU A 58 -3.53 -1.06 4.13
C LEU A 58 -3.36 -2.58 4.35
N LYS A 59 -2.23 -3.16 3.96
CA LYS A 59 -1.98 -4.60 4.10
C LYS A 59 -2.14 -5.11 5.53
N MET A 60 -1.98 -4.27 6.57
CA MET A 60 -2.12 -4.69 7.97
C MET A 60 -3.52 -5.25 8.29
N PHE A 61 -4.52 -4.78 7.58
CA PHE A 61 -5.88 -5.29 7.71
C PHE A 61 -6.09 -6.66 7.04
N PHE A 62 -5.27 -7.02 6.06
CA PHE A 62 -5.41 -8.25 5.27
C PHE A 62 -4.36 -9.31 5.61
N VAL A 63 -3.16 -8.87 5.99
CA VAL A 63 -2.03 -9.71 6.39
C VAL A 63 -1.54 -9.21 7.74
N PRO A 64 -2.12 -9.67 8.86
CA PRO A 64 -1.72 -9.23 10.20
C PRO A 64 -0.29 -9.63 10.53
N LEU A 65 0.34 -8.91 11.47
CA LEU A 65 1.73 -9.11 11.89
C LEU A 65 2.01 -10.55 12.34
N LYS A 66 1.06 -11.14 13.04
CA LYS A 66 1.06 -12.55 13.47
C LYS A 66 -0.31 -13.14 13.21
N GLU A 67 -0.33 -14.34 12.66
CA GLU A 67 -1.56 -15.04 12.30
C GLU A 67 -1.38 -16.55 12.47
N ARG A 68 -2.36 -17.21 13.10
CA ARG A 68 -2.44 -18.66 13.09
C ARG A 68 -2.96 -19.10 11.71
N VAL A 69 -2.26 -20.02 11.06
CA VAL A 69 -2.61 -20.53 9.73
C VAL A 69 -3.06 -21.98 9.73
N VAL A 70 -2.75 -22.74 10.80
CA VAL A 70 -3.22 -24.12 10.99
C VAL A 70 -3.50 -24.32 12.49
N PRO A 71 -4.71 -24.77 12.88
CA PRO A 71 -5.91 -24.74 12.07
C PRO A 71 -6.31 -23.29 11.72
N ASP A 72 -6.90 -23.11 10.56
CA ASP A 72 -7.48 -21.85 10.15
C ASP A 72 -8.84 -21.69 10.84
N VAL A 73 -8.92 -20.93 11.85
CA VAL A 73 -10.22 -20.64 12.48
C VAL A 73 -10.16 -19.26 13.10
N GLN A 74 -10.56 -18.28 12.34
CA GLN A 74 -10.88 -16.98 12.90
C GLN A 74 -12.14 -16.49 12.23
N GLU A 75 -13.15 -16.20 13.03
CA GLU A 75 -14.30 -15.43 12.58
C GLU A 75 -13.80 -14.03 12.20
N ILE A 76 -13.93 -13.70 10.93
CA ILE A 76 -13.50 -12.41 10.39
C ILE A 76 -14.74 -11.53 10.28
N PRO A 77 -14.83 -10.43 11.06
CA PRO A 77 -15.98 -9.53 10.98
C PRO A 77 -16.00 -8.74 9.66
N GLU A 78 -17.19 -8.36 9.24
CA GLU A 78 -17.36 -7.35 8.20
C GLU A 78 -16.83 -6.01 8.69
N ARG A 79 -16.23 -5.25 7.77
CA ARG A 79 -15.67 -3.94 8.09
C ARG A 79 -15.57 -3.05 6.85
N VAL A 80 -15.46 -1.77 7.10
CA VAL A 80 -15.17 -0.74 6.10
C VAL A 80 -13.82 -0.13 6.39
N ILE A 81 -13.00 0.04 5.37
CA ILE A 81 -11.74 0.80 5.45
C ILE A 81 -11.84 1.94 4.48
N MET A 82 -11.79 3.16 4.99
CA MET A 82 -11.93 4.36 4.18
C MET A 82 -10.67 5.23 4.17
N GLY A 83 -10.60 6.15 3.21
CA GLY A 83 -9.45 7.03 3.04
C GLY A 83 -8.21 6.32 2.47
N VAL A 84 -8.43 5.19 1.79
CA VAL A 84 -7.35 4.38 1.21
C VAL A 84 -6.80 5.05 -0.04
N THR A 85 -5.53 5.42 -0.04
CA THR A 85 -4.89 6.04 -1.21
C THR A 85 -4.51 5.00 -2.27
N ASN A 86 -4.39 5.43 -3.54
CA ASN A 86 -4.12 4.52 -4.66
C ASN A 86 -2.81 3.72 -4.52
N CYS A 87 -1.80 4.24 -3.83
CA CYS A 87 -0.58 3.47 -3.60
C CYS A 87 -0.82 2.23 -2.73
N ASP A 88 -1.80 2.26 -1.82
CA ASP A 88 -2.23 1.09 -1.06
C ASP A 88 -3.19 0.21 -1.87
N MET A 89 -4.08 0.79 -2.70
CA MET A 89 -4.91 0.05 -3.65
C MET A 89 -4.07 -0.74 -4.66
N SER A 90 -3.05 -0.10 -5.23
CA SER A 90 -2.08 -0.78 -6.11
C SER A 90 -1.30 -1.87 -5.39
N GLY A 91 -0.99 -1.65 -4.09
CA GLY A 91 -0.41 -2.68 -3.24
C GLY A 91 -1.32 -3.88 -3.06
N LEU A 92 -2.61 -3.63 -2.86
CA LEU A 92 -3.60 -4.68 -2.67
C LEU A 92 -3.76 -5.57 -3.91
N LYS A 93 -3.67 -5.01 -5.13
CA LYS A 93 -3.66 -5.81 -6.38
C LYS A 93 -2.54 -6.85 -6.38
N ILE A 94 -1.36 -6.49 -5.86
CA ILE A 94 -0.23 -7.44 -5.75
C ILE A 94 -0.50 -8.50 -4.67
N LEU A 95 -1.06 -8.09 -3.52
CA LEU A 95 -1.43 -9.05 -2.47
C LEU A 95 -2.48 -10.04 -2.97
N ASP A 96 -3.46 -9.58 -3.75
CA ASP A 96 -4.46 -10.44 -4.38
C ASP A 96 -3.80 -11.48 -5.30
N LYS A 97 -2.81 -11.08 -6.12
CA LYS A 97 -2.03 -12.01 -6.95
C LYS A 97 -1.25 -13.04 -6.14
N VAL A 98 -0.70 -12.63 -5.00
CA VAL A 98 0.11 -13.53 -4.13
C VAL A 98 -0.78 -14.49 -3.34
N PHE A 99 -1.91 -14.02 -2.78
CA PHE A 99 -2.65 -14.76 -1.75
C PHE A 99 -4.01 -15.28 -2.18
N ARG A 100 -4.56 -14.81 -3.30
CA ARG A 100 -5.92 -15.17 -3.77
C ARG A 100 -5.92 -15.79 -5.16
N ASP A 101 -5.22 -15.19 -6.11
CA ASP A 101 -5.34 -15.52 -7.54
C ASP A 101 -4.31 -16.56 -7.98
N GLY A 102 -3.30 -16.89 -7.15
CA GLY A 102 -2.25 -17.87 -7.44
C GLY A 102 -2.68 -19.33 -7.24
N GLU A 103 -1.76 -20.25 -7.50
CA GLU A 103 -1.94 -21.70 -7.27
C GLU A 103 -2.23 -21.99 -5.78
N TYR A 104 -1.53 -21.33 -4.88
CA TYR A 104 -1.71 -21.44 -3.43
C TYR A 104 -2.53 -20.26 -2.91
N LYS A 105 -3.71 -20.58 -2.38
CA LYS A 105 -4.63 -19.57 -1.82
C LYS A 105 -4.51 -19.53 -0.31
N ALA A 106 -4.51 -18.32 0.26
CA ALA A 106 -4.55 -18.10 1.69
C ALA A 106 -6.01 -17.84 2.14
N PRO A 107 -6.69 -18.82 2.78
CA PRO A 107 -8.12 -18.71 3.10
C PRO A 107 -8.45 -17.46 3.93
N ASN A 108 -7.69 -17.21 5.00
CA ASN A 108 -7.89 -16.05 5.87
C ASN A 108 -7.74 -14.71 5.13
N TYR A 109 -6.80 -14.62 4.17
CA TYR A 109 -6.66 -13.43 3.33
C TYR A 109 -7.88 -13.26 2.42
N ALA A 110 -8.31 -14.31 1.76
CA ALA A 110 -9.44 -14.29 0.84
C ALA A 110 -10.73 -13.88 1.56
N GLU A 111 -10.96 -14.39 2.77
CA GLU A 111 -12.13 -14.06 3.58
C GLU A 111 -12.09 -12.60 4.06
N ARG A 112 -10.92 -12.09 4.54
CA ARG A 112 -10.75 -10.68 4.87
C ARG A 112 -11.05 -9.77 3.68
N ARG A 113 -10.59 -10.17 2.46
CA ARG A 113 -10.91 -9.42 1.23
C ARG A 113 -12.41 -9.40 0.95
N ALA A 114 -13.09 -10.54 1.08
CA ALA A 114 -14.51 -10.65 0.83
C ALA A 114 -15.34 -9.81 1.84
N LYS A 115 -14.96 -9.81 3.11
CA LYS A 115 -15.67 -9.12 4.21
C LYS A 115 -15.26 -7.64 4.41
N THR A 116 -14.33 -7.11 3.62
CA THR A 116 -13.92 -5.71 3.73
C THR A 116 -14.46 -4.89 2.57
N LEU A 117 -15.21 -3.82 2.89
CA LEU A 117 -15.56 -2.77 1.93
C LEU A 117 -14.47 -1.71 1.93
N ILE A 118 -14.02 -1.28 0.76
CA ILE A 118 -12.94 -0.32 0.62
C ILE A 118 -13.46 0.97 -0.01
N ILE A 119 -13.29 2.07 0.74
CA ILE A 119 -13.53 3.43 0.26
C ILE A 119 -12.17 4.09 0.01
N SER A 120 -11.76 4.13 -1.25
CA SER A 120 -10.52 4.82 -1.62
C SER A 120 -10.71 6.35 -1.61
N ALA A 121 -9.59 7.07 -1.59
CA ALA A 121 -9.59 8.52 -1.60
C ALA A 121 -8.47 9.07 -2.49
N ASP A 122 -8.77 10.11 -3.25
CA ASP A 122 -7.77 10.84 -4.03
C ASP A 122 -6.75 11.50 -3.09
N CYS A 123 -5.48 11.39 -3.41
CA CYS A 123 -4.38 11.99 -2.65
C CYS A 123 -4.12 13.40 -3.18
N LEU A 124 -4.41 14.44 -2.39
CA LEU A 124 -4.24 15.84 -2.80
C LEU A 124 -2.96 16.51 -2.24
N SER A 125 -2.34 15.90 -1.23
CA SER A 125 -1.17 16.49 -0.54
C SER A 125 -0.04 15.48 -0.37
N PRO A 126 0.63 15.09 -1.47
CA PRO A 126 1.69 14.10 -1.42
C PRO A 126 2.88 14.58 -0.59
N TYR A 127 3.54 13.64 0.12
CA TYR A 127 4.83 13.91 0.78
C TYR A 127 5.97 14.02 -0.25
N PRO A 128 7.07 14.74 0.07
CA PRO A 128 8.24 14.81 -0.80
C PRO A 128 8.86 13.44 -1.16
N SER A 129 8.60 12.42 -0.33
CA SER A 129 9.04 11.05 -0.56
C SER A 129 8.12 10.26 -1.51
N CYS A 130 6.96 10.78 -1.91
CA CYS A 130 6.04 10.12 -2.83
C CYS A 130 6.57 10.20 -4.26
N PHE A 131 6.46 9.09 -5.00
CA PHE A 131 6.94 8.99 -6.38
C PHE A 131 6.08 8.02 -7.24
N CYS A 132 4.79 7.94 -6.95
CA CYS A 132 3.86 7.04 -7.65
C CYS A 132 3.85 7.28 -9.16
N GLU A 133 3.85 8.53 -9.60
CA GLU A 133 3.83 8.88 -11.04
C GLU A 133 5.03 8.33 -11.84
N ILE A 134 6.23 8.27 -11.25
CA ILE A 134 7.39 7.75 -11.96
C ILE A 134 7.52 6.22 -11.93
N VAL A 135 6.65 5.53 -11.19
CA VAL A 135 6.51 4.06 -11.23
C VAL A 135 5.23 3.61 -11.94
N GLY A 136 4.54 4.52 -12.62
CA GLY A 136 3.38 4.21 -13.47
C GLY A 136 2.08 4.01 -12.70
N THR A 137 1.94 4.64 -11.52
CA THR A 137 0.67 4.73 -10.79
C THR A 137 0.30 6.20 -10.56
N HIS A 138 -0.95 6.47 -10.15
CA HIS A 138 -1.47 7.83 -9.99
C HIS A 138 -1.82 8.14 -8.53
N PRO A 139 -1.96 9.42 -8.14
CA PRO A 139 -2.41 9.80 -6.80
C PRO A 139 -3.91 9.57 -6.56
N TYR A 140 -4.61 8.95 -7.47
CA TYR A 140 -6.03 8.58 -7.40
C TYR A 140 -6.25 7.17 -7.91
N SER A 141 -7.31 6.52 -7.45
CA SER A 141 -7.68 5.17 -7.88
C SER A 141 -8.66 5.23 -9.06
N GLU A 142 -8.44 4.37 -10.05
CA GLU A 142 -9.34 4.22 -11.21
C GLU A 142 -10.24 2.99 -11.08
N GLU A 143 -9.80 2.01 -10.29
CA GLU A 143 -10.48 0.72 -10.12
C GLU A 143 -10.09 0.01 -8.82
N GLY A 144 -10.79 -1.07 -8.49
CA GLY A 144 -10.45 -1.96 -7.37
C GLY A 144 -11.00 -1.52 -6.02
N PHE A 145 -11.73 -0.42 -5.96
CA PHE A 145 -12.46 0.09 -4.79
C PHE A 145 -13.95 -0.24 -4.86
N ASP A 146 -14.62 -0.20 -3.74
CA ASP A 146 -16.09 -0.26 -3.71
C ASP A 146 -16.69 1.14 -3.89
N LEU A 147 -16.11 2.14 -3.21
CA LEU A 147 -16.36 3.57 -3.43
C LEU A 147 -15.00 4.30 -3.52
N ASN A 148 -14.96 5.41 -4.29
CA ASN A 148 -13.85 6.35 -4.23
C ASN A 148 -14.36 7.73 -3.91
N ILE A 149 -13.71 8.45 -2.99
CA ILE A 149 -14.07 9.82 -2.64
C ILE A 149 -13.02 10.81 -3.13
N SER A 150 -13.49 11.88 -3.75
CA SER A 150 -12.65 13.00 -4.18
C SER A 150 -13.18 14.30 -3.55
N LEU A 151 -12.38 14.92 -2.70
CA LEU A 151 -12.75 16.17 -2.03
C LEU A 151 -12.91 17.29 -3.05
N LEU A 152 -14.04 18.00 -2.97
CA LEU A 152 -14.40 19.07 -3.89
C LEU A 152 -15.17 20.17 -3.15
N GLY A 153 -14.50 21.30 -2.89
CA GLY A 153 -15.13 22.39 -2.15
C GLY A 153 -15.60 21.95 -0.76
N ASP A 154 -16.90 21.99 -0.55
CA ASP A 154 -17.60 21.63 0.69
C ASP A 154 -18.17 20.20 0.71
N GLY A 155 -17.81 19.37 -0.28
CA GLY A 155 -18.35 18.01 -0.41
C GLY A 155 -17.38 17.04 -1.06
N PHE A 156 -17.93 15.90 -1.45
CA PHE A 156 -17.20 14.83 -2.11
C PHE A 156 -17.89 14.40 -3.40
N LEU A 157 -17.09 14.16 -4.44
CA LEU A 157 -17.50 13.24 -5.49
C LEU A 157 -17.27 11.82 -5.04
N VAL A 158 -18.25 10.95 -5.29
CA VAL A 158 -18.24 9.55 -4.92
C VAL A 158 -18.40 8.70 -6.17
N ASP A 159 -17.32 8.04 -6.59
CA ASP A 159 -17.39 7.06 -7.67
C ASP A 159 -17.87 5.71 -7.09
N VAL A 160 -18.88 5.11 -7.71
CA VAL A 160 -19.39 3.78 -7.32
C VAL A 160 -18.69 2.72 -8.15
N GLY A 161 -17.75 1.99 -7.53
CA GLY A 161 -16.88 1.03 -8.19
C GLY A 161 -17.37 -0.42 -8.19
N SER A 162 -18.33 -0.77 -7.31
CA SER A 162 -18.86 -2.14 -7.19
C SER A 162 -20.31 -2.16 -6.73
N GLU A 163 -20.98 -3.33 -6.90
CA GLU A 163 -22.32 -3.56 -6.33
C GLU A 163 -22.31 -3.51 -4.79
N LYS A 164 -21.20 -3.87 -4.15
CA LYS A 164 -21.01 -3.73 -2.71
C LYS A 164 -21.02 -2.27 -2.28
N GLY A 165 -20.33 -1.40 -3.03
CA GLY A 165 -20.36 0.04 -2.84
C GLY A 165 -21.76 0.62 -3.06
N ARG A 166 -22.46 0.18 -4.12
CA ARG A 166 -23.84 0.59 -4.41
C ARG A 166 -24.79 0.20 -3.26
N SER A 167 -24.68 -1.03 -2.79
CA SER A 167 -25.50 -1.52 -1.66
C SER A 167 -25.18 -0.78 -0.36
N PHE A 168 -23.93 -0.36 -0.15
CA PHE A 168 -23.53 0.42 1.01
C PHE A 168 -24.17 1.80 1.04
N ILE A 169 -24.27 2.49 -0.12
CA ILE A 169 -25.02 3.76 -0.27
C ILE A 169 -26.52 3.53 -0.01
N GLY A 170 -27.10 2.43 -0.54
CA GLY A 170 -28.45 2.00 -0.23
C GLY A 170 -29.57 2.94 -0.69
N GLY A 171 -29.34 3.76 -1.69
CA GLY A 171 -30.37 4.70 -2.22
C GLY A 171 -30.65 5.91 -1.31
N ASP A 172 -29.70 6.26 -0.44
CA ASP A 172 -29.79 7.48 0.40
C ASP A 172 -29.94 8.72 -0.50
N GLN A 173 -31.01 9.48 -0.27
CA GLN A 173 -31.37 10.67 -1.08
C GLN A 173 -30.39 11.84 -0.95
N LYS A 174 -29.40 11.75 -0.08
CA LYS A 174 -28.33 12.76 0.07
C LYS A 174 -27.25 12.66 -1.00
N PHE A 175 -27.25 11.57 -1.78
CA PHE A 175 -26.36 11.40 -2.92
C PHE A 175 -27.05 11.89 -4.21
N PHE A 176 -26.51 12.91 -4.81
CA PHE A 176 -27.03 13.52 -6.04
C PHE A 176 -26.12 13.16 -7.23
N GLN A 177 -26.66 13.17 -8.44
CA GLN A 177 -25.85 13.03 -9.64
C GLN A 177 -24.85 14.19 -9.73
N ALA A 178 -23.56 13.88 -9.92
CA ALA A 178 -22.52 14.91 -10.06
C ALA A 178 -22.72 15.74 -11.34
N SER A 179 -22.47 17.05 -11.27
CA SER A 179 -22.47 17.91 -12.45
C SER A 179 -21.16 17.73 -13.25
N LYS A 180 -21.20 18.15 -14.51
CA LYS A 180 -20.01 18.15 -15.37
C LYS A 180 -18.89 19.04 -14.80
N GLU A 181 -19.25 20.20 -14.30
CA GLU A 181 -18.32 21.18 -13.71
C GLU A 181 -17.61 20.59 -12.49
N GLN A 182 -18.31 19.83 -11.66
CA GLN A 182 -17.74 19.12 -10.51
C GLN A 182 -16.75 18.05 -10.94
N ILE A 183 -17.09 17.28 -11.96
CA ILE A 183 -16.21 16.25 -12.53
C ILE A 183 -14.95 16.91 -13.12
N ASP A 184 -15.10 17.96 -13.92
CA ASP A 184 -13.98 18.68 -14.54
C ASP A 184 -13.05 19.29 -13.46
N GLN A 185 -13.61 19.82 -12.38
CA GLN A 185 -12.83 20.33 -11.25
C GLN A 185 -12.03 19.24 -10.55
N ARG A 186 -12.61 18.05 -10.33
CA ARG A 186 -11.90 16.87 -9.80
C ARG A 186 -10.71 16.50 -10.68
N GLU A 187 -10.94 16.37 -11.99
CA GLU A 187 -9.88 15.99 -12.92
C GLU A 187 -8.73 17.02 -12.92
N ASN A 188 -9.05 18.30 -12.83
CA ASN A 188 -8.05 19.35 -12.68
C ASN A 188 -7.23 19.21 -11.37
N ASN A 189 -7.88 18.86 -10.25
CA ASN A 189 -7.20 18.61 -8.98
C ASN A 189 -6.28 17.38 -9.06
N ARG A 190 -6.73 16.30 -9.69
CA ARG A 190 -5.95 15.10 -9.97
C ARG A 190 -4.70 15.39 -10.80
N GLN A 191 -4.90 16.14 -11.91
CA GLN A 191 -3.80 16.54 -12.79
C GLN A 191 -2.76 17.40 -12.05
N LYS A 192 -3.19 18.42 -11.31
CA LYS A 192 -2.30 19.26 -10.52
C LYS A 192 -1.46 18.47 -9.51
N THR A 193 -2.08 17.48 -8.88
CA THR A 193 -1.36 16.61 -7.91
C THR A 193 -0.34 15.71 -8.63
N SER A 194 -0.70 15.13 -9.77
CA SER A 194 0.20 14.34 -10.60
C SER A 194 1.41 15.13 -11.08
N GLU A 195 1.18 16.35 -11.57
CA GLU A 195 2.24 17.27 -12.01
C GLU A 195 3.19 17.63 -10.85
N LYS A 196 2.64 17.92 -9.67
CA LYS A 196 3.43 18.19 -8.47
C LYS A 196 4.33 17.01 -8.07
N ILE A 197 3.82 15.78 -8.20
CA ILE A 197 4.63 14.59 -7.92
C ILE A 197 5.72 14.41 -8.98
N ARG A 198 5.41 14.58 -10.26
CA ARG A 198 6.40 14.49 -11.36
C ARG A 198 7.51 15.52 -11.19
N GLU A 199 7.17 16.77 -10.92
CA GLU A 199 8.14 17.85 -10.72
C GLU A 199 9.06 17.56 -9.52
N ALA A 200 8.51 17.07 -8.39
CA ALA A 200 9.29 16.70 -7.21
C ALA A 200 10.24 15.49 -7.46
N ASN A 201 10.05 14.77 -8.55
CA ASN A 201 10.84 13.58 -8.90
C ASN A 201 11.60 13.70 -10.23
N ARG A 202 11.68 14.91 -10.85
CA ARG A 202 12.26 15.11 -12.17
C ARG A 202 13.73 14.69 -12.29
N GLU A 203 14.46 14.64 -11.18
CA GLU A 203 15.87 14.23 -11.14
C GLU A 203 16.07 12.70 -11.21
N PHE A 204 14.98 11.91 -11.00
CA PHE A 204 15.06 10.46 -10.95
C PHE A 204 14.59 9.84 -12.26
N ASP A 205 15.49 9.20 -12.98
CA ASP A 205 15.19 8.51 -14.23
C ASP A 205 14.82 7.04 -13.98
N PHE A 206 13.51 6.74 -14.06
CA PHE A 206 12.95 5.39 -13.97
C PHE A 206 12.50 4.86 -15.36
N THR A 207 12.90 5.52 -16.43
CA THR A 207 12.60 5.06 -17.80
C THR A 207 13.10 3.63 -17.99
N ASP A 208 12.26 2.76 -18.54
CA ASP A 208 12.58 1.35 -18.79
C ASP A 208 13.15 0.59 -17.57
N ILE A 209 12.79 0.99 -16.35
CA ILE A 209 13.35 0.42 -15.12
C ILE A 209 13.23 -1.11 -15.09
N ARG A 210 12.15 -1.69 -15.62
CA ARG A 210 12.00 -3.15 -15.72
C ARG A 210 13.15 -3.77 -16.52
N LYS A 211 13.43 -3.26 -17.72
CA LYS A 211 14.48 -3.75 -18.60
C LYS A 211 15.86 -3.54 -17.98
N ARG A 212 16.06 -2.38 -17.39
CA ARG A 212 17.33 -1.99 -16.76
C ARG A 212 17.62 -2.78 -15.48
N MET A 213 16.60 -3.19 -14.71
CA MET A 213 16.76 -4.04 -13.53
C MET A 213 16.91 -5.52 -13.84
N ARG A 214 16.48 -5.97 -15.01
CA ARG A 214 16.66 -7.36 -15.44
C ARG A 214 18.15 -7.67 -15.56
N GLY A 215 18.61 -8.69 -14.83
CA GLY A 215 20.03 -9.06 -14.78
C GLY A 215 20.92 -8.18 -13.87
N ALA A 216 20.33 -7.21 -13.14
CA ALA A 216 21.07 -6.43 -12.13
C ALA A 216 21.27 -7.21 -10.80
N HIS A 217 21.41 -8.54 -10.88
CA HIS A 217 21.59 -9.41 -9.70
C HIS A 217 23.05 -9.52 -9.26
N HIS A 218 23.99 -8.98 -10.03
CA HIS A 218 25.40 -8.96 -9.65
C HIS A 218 25.62 -7.99 -8.49
N THR A 219 26.19 -8.47 -7.41
CA THR A 219 26.34 -7.73 -6.15
C THR A 219 27.23 -6.49 -6.30
N GLU A 220 28.19 -6.50 -7.19
CA GLU A 220 29.20 -5.42 -7.29
C GLU A 220 28.56 -4.06 -7.63
N ILE A 221 27.57 -4.00 -8.53
CA ILE A 221 26.89 -2.73 -8.86
C ILE A 221 26.12 -2.16 -7.65
N TRP A 222 25.74 -2.97 -6.69
CA TRP A 222 25.04 -2.55 -5.48
C TRP A 222 25.97 -2.01 -4.40
N ARG A 223 27.28 -2.15 -4.57
CA ARG A 223 28.29 -1.53 -3.70
C ARG A 223 28.59 -0.09 -4.08
N MET A 224 28.19 0.35 -5.29
CA MET A 224 28.45 1.69 -5.78
C MET A 224 27.67 2.78 -5.01
N PRO A 225 26.35 2.62 -4.71
CA PRO A 225 25.64 3.60 -3.92
C PRO A 225 26.06 3.54 -2.44
N LYS A 226 26.88 4.49 -2.03
CA LYS A 226 27.39 4.58 -0.64
C LYS A 226 26.28 4.68 0.39
N ASP A 227 25.13 5.24 0.03
CA ASP A 227 23.97 5.33 0.92
C ASP A 227 23.52 3.97 1.48
N ILE A 228 23.79 2.86 0.78
CA ILE A 228 23.43 1.52 1.27
C ILE A 228 24.17 1.17 2.56
N GLU A 229 25.38 1.68 2.78
CA GLU A 229 26.17 1.46 3.99
C GLU A 229 25.49 2.01 5.25
N ASN A 230 24.63 3.03 5.09
CA ASN A 230 23.84 3.60 6.18
C ASN A 230 22.67 2.70 6.62
N CYS A 231 22.47 1.54 5.98
CA CYS A 231 21.36 0.65 6.30
C CYS A 231 21.61 -0.11 7.60
N VAL A 232 20.86 0.24 8.63
CA VAL A 232 20.89 -0.42 9.94
C VAL A 232 20.05 -1.72 9.99
N GLN A 233 19.53 -2.19 8.85
CA GLN A 233 18.77 -3.44 8.70
C GLN A 233 17.54 -3.54 9.62
N CYS A 234 16.91 -2.42 9.96
CA CYS A 234 15.77 -2.36 10.89
C CYS A 234 14.45 -2.97 10.36
N GLY A 235 14.36 -3.34 9.07
CA GLY A 235 13.15 -3.88 8.46
C GLY A 235 12.01 -2.88 8.21
N SER A 236 12.11 -1.62 8.65
CA SER A 236 11.05 -0.62 8.47
C SER A 236 10.57 -0.53 7.01
N CYS A 237 11.47 -0.47 6.05
CA CYS A 237 11.17 -0.36 4.63
C CYS A 237 10.46 -1.58 4.02
N THR A 238 10.44 -2.74 4.69
CA THR A 238 9.66 -3.92 4.31
C THR A 238 8.34 -3.98 5.07
N ASN A 239 8.34 -3.63 6.35
CA ASN A 239 7.15 -3.68 7.19
C ASN A 239 6.12 -2.63 6.78
N THR A 240 6.55 -1.39 6.49
CA THR A 240 5.66 -0.31 6.03
C THR A 240 5.35 -0.35 4.52
N CYS A 241 5.97 -1.25 3.76
CA CYS A 241 5.70 -1.38 2.33
C CYS A 241 4.36 -2.08 2.09
N PRO A 242 3.44 -1.53 1.27
CA PRO A 242 2.14 -2.13 1.02
C PRO A 242 2.20 -3.47 0.28
N THR A 243 3.33 -3.77 -0.37
CA THR A 243 3.51 -4.97 -1.21
C THR A 243 4.52 -5.97 -0.67
N CYS A 244 5.15 -5.71 0.48
CA CYS A 244 6.07 -6.67 1.09
C CYS A 244 5.30 -7.66 1.98
N VAL A 245 5.52 -8.93 1.73
CA VAL A 245 4.82 -10.04 2.40
C VAL A 245 5.78 -11.16 2.84
N CYS A 246 7.05 -10.83 3.06
CA CYS A 246 7.99 -11.78 3.65
C CYS A 246 7.49 -12.21 5.04
N PHE A 247 7.47 -13.51 5.30
CA PHE A 247 7.03 -14.08 6.56
C PHE A 247 7.88 -15.28 6.95
N LEU A 248 7.85 -15.61 8.22
CA LEU A 248 8.34 -16.84 8.79
C LEU A 248 7.16 -17.70 9.21
N LEU A 249 7.22 -18.99 8.95
CA LEU A 249 6.32 -19.97 9.55
C LEU A 249 6.94 -20.47 10.85
N GLU A 250 6.17 -20.43 11.93
CA GLU A 250 6.57 -20.95 13.24
C GLU A 250 5.60 -22.06 13.67
N ASP A 251 6.17 -23.12 14.23
CA ASP A 251 5.39 -24.16 14.88
C ASP A 251 5.28 -23.82 16.36
N THR A 252 4.05 -23.62 16.83
CA THR A 252 3.74 -23.37 18.23
C THR A 252 2.83 -24.50 18.71
N GLY A 253 3.21 -25.18 19.79
CA GLY A 253 2.42 -26.26 20.35
C GLY A 253 2.29 -26.09 21.85
N GLU A 254 1.07 -26.14 22.36
CA GLU A 254 0.77 -26.33 23.78
C GLU A 254 0.00 -27.64 23.95
N GLN A 255 0.44 -28.46 24.92
CA GLN A 255 -0.29 -29.65 25.39
C GLN A 255 -0.69 -30.66 24.28
N GLY A 256 0.21 -30.92 23.31
CA GLY A 256 -0.02 -31.95 22.29
C GLY A 256 -0.81 -31.52 21.06
N GLN A 257 -1.20 -30.25 20.97
CA GLN A 257 -1.78 -29.68 19.74
C GLN A 257 -0.72 -28.84 19.02
N THR A 258 -0.35 -29.26 17.83
CA THR A 258 0.55 -28.46 16.97
C THR A 258 -0.23 -27.40 16.22
N THR A 259 0.13 -26.15 16.39
CA THR A 259 -0.38 -25.03 15.59
C THR A 259 0.72 -24.44 14.75
N LYS A 260 0.37 -23.98 13.55
CA LYS A 260 1.30 -23.28 12.68
C LYS A 260 0.94 -21.81 12.60
N GLY A 261 1.90 -20.96 12.95
CA GLY A 261 1.81 -19.52 12.89
C GLY A 261 2.57 -18.94 11.71
N LYS A 262 2.10 -17.81 11.22
CA LYS A 262 2.79 -16.95 10.27
C LYS A 262 3.08 -15.61 10.94
N VAL A 263 4.34 -15.17 10.94
CA VAL A 263 4.76 -13.87 11.48
C VAL A 263 5.52 -13.09 10.42
N TRP A 264 5.34 -11.76 10.36
CA TRP A 264 6.10 -10.95 9.40
C TRP A 264 7.60 -11.09 9.62
N ASP A 265 8.32 -11.12 8.51
CA ASP A 265 9.76 -11.12 8.47
C ASP A 265 10.27 -10.13 7.41
N SER A 266 11.57 -9.97 7.29
CA SER A 266 12.18 -9.05 6.34
C SER A 266 13.30 -9.71 5.56
N CYS A 267 13.23 -9.60 4.23
CA CYS A 267 14.33 -10.04 3.36
C CYS A 267 15.64 -9.27 3.58
N LEU A 268 15.63 -8.19 4.37
CA LEU A 268 16.84 -7.48 4.80
C LEU A 268 17.51 -8.10 6.04
N PHE A 269 16.80 -8.94 6.79
CA PHE A 269 17.39 -9.59 7.96
C PHE A 269 18.35 -10.70 7.54
N PRO A 270 19.52 -10.80 8.17
CA PRO A 270 20.50 -11.86 7.85
C PRO A 270 19.93 -13.28 8.02
N GLY A 271 19.00 -13.45 8.96
CA GLY A 271 18.36 -14.73 9.26
C GLY A 271 17.31 -15.18 8.25
N TYR A 272 16.69 -14.26 7.49
CA TYR A 272 15.56 -14.57 6.61
C TYR A 272 15.89 -15.65 5.54
N ALA A 273 17.07 -15.57 4.94
CA ALA A 273 17.51 -16.50 3.88
C ALA A 273 18.52 -17.55 4.40
N ARG A 274 18.62 -17.73 5.72
CA ARG A 274 19.54 -18.70 6.31
C ARG A 274 19.09 -20.12 5.99
N MET A 275 20.03 -20.90 5.55
CA MET A 275 19.88 -22.33 5.23
C MET A 275 20.56 -23.20 6.29
N ALA A 276 20.46 -24.53 6.14
CA ALA A 276 21.18 -25.48 6.97
C ALA A 276 22.70 -25.20 7.00
N ALA A 277 23.35 -25.53 8.08
CA ALA A 277 24.77 -25.26 8.35
C ALA A 277 25.16 -23.77 8.31
N GLY A 278 24.20 -22.86 8.45
CA GLY A 278 24.46 -21.41 8.46
C GLY A 278 24.74 -20.79 7.09
N ALA A 279 24.63 -21.55 6.01
CA ALA A 279 24.75 -21.01 4.65
C ALA A 279 23.68 -19.96 4.37
N SER A 280 24.00 -19.01 3.50
CA SER A 280 23.04 -18.02 3.03
C SER A 280 23.33 -17.65 1.58
N PRO A 281 22.32 -17.65 0.69
CA PRO A 281 22.47 -17.16 -0.68
C PRO A 281 22.60 -15.63 -0.75
N ARG A 282 22.39 -14.93 0.37
CA ARG A 282 22.46 -13.45 0.49
C ARG A 282 23.22 -13.05 1.74
N PRO A 283 24.53 -13.37 1.80
CA PRO A 283 25.31 -13.20 3.03
C PRO A 283 25.58 -11.76 3.38
N THR A 284 25.75 -10.87 2.40
CA THR A 284 26.08 -9.46 2.62
C THR A 284 24.83 -8.56 2.67
N LEU A 285 24.99 -7.38 3.25
CA LEU A 285 23.95 -6.35 3.21
C LEU A 285 23.57 -5.98 1.77
N TYR A 286 24.55 -5.88 0.89
CA TYR A 286 24.34 -5.52 -0.52
C TYR A 286 23.48 -6.56 -1.24
N ASP A 287 23.72 -7.85 -1.02
CA ASP A 287 22.89 -8.93 -1.59
C ASP A 287 21.43 -8.82 -1.15
N ARG A 288 21.19 -8.55 0.13
CA ARG A 288 19.84 -8.42 0.67
C ARG A 288 19.15 -7.15 0.19
N TYR A 289 19.92 -6.06 0.08
CA TYR A 289 19.40 -4.79 -0.42
C TYR A 289 19.06 -4.88 -1.92
N ALA A 290 19.96 -5.49 -2.71
CA ALA A 290 19.73 -5.82 -4.12
C ALA A 290 18.46 -6.64 -4.29
N ASN A 291 18.35 -7.77 -3.57
CA ASN A 291 17.18 -8.63 -3.62
C ASN A 291 15.87 -7.89 -3.35
N ARG A 292 15.87 -6.97 -2.36
CA ARG A 292 14.69 -6.18 -2.06
C ARG A 292 14.25 -5.31 -3.24
N LEU A 293 15.17 -4.65 -3.93
CA LEU A 293 14.84 -3.77 -5.06
C LEU A 293 14.56 -4.58 -6.33
N LEU A 294 15.31 -5.64 -6.59
CA LEU A 294 15.03 -6.57 -7.68
C LEU A 294 13.64 -7.21 -7.55
N CYS A 295 13.23 -7.56 -6.33
CA CYS A 295 11.87 -8.04 -6.06
C CYS A 295 10.81 -7.04 -6.56
N LYS A 296 11.01 -5.72 -6.35
CA LYS A 296 10.05 -4.68 -6.70
C LYS A 296 9.97 -4.37 -8.19
N TYR A 297 11.10 -4.39 -8.88
CA TYR A 297 11.18 -3.88 -10.25
C TYR A 297 11.45 -4.96 -11.30
N TRP A 298 11.77 -6.18 -10.88
CA TRP A 298 11.98 -7.30 -11.76
C TRP A 298 11.15 -8.53 -11.39
N TYR A 299 11.38 -9.17 -10.21
CA TYR A 299 10.75 -10.46 -9.92
C TYR A 299 9.22 -10.40 -9.90
N MET A 300 8.63 -9.41 -9.23
CA MET A 300 7.18 -9.25 -9.22
C MET A 300 6.62 -8.92 -10.60
N VAL A 301 7.38 -8.21 -11.43
CA VAL A 301 6.97 -7.92 -12.81
C VAL A 301 6.98 -9.19 -13.67
N GLU A 302 7.99 -10.04 -13.54
CA GLU A 302 8.06 -11.31 -14.28
C GLU A 302 6.94 -12.28 -13.83
N HIS A 303 6.63 -12.34 -12.54
CA HIS A 303 5.65 -13.26 -12.01
C HIS A 303 4.19 -12.77 -12.14
N PHE A 304 3.95 -11.50 -11.94
CA PHE A 304 2.59 -10.95 -11.82
C PHE A 304 2.24 -9.90 -12.88
N GLY A 305 3.19 -9.47 -13.71
CA GLY A 305 3.00 -8.38 -14.67
C GLY A 305 2.90 -6.99 -14.05
N LEU A 306 3.15 -6.86 -12.73
CA LEU A 306 2.97 -5.64 -11.96
C LEU A 306 4.26 -5.23 -11.24
N PHE A 307 4.56 -3.94 -11.17
CA PHE A 307 5.64 -3.47 -10.31
C PHE A 307 5.32 -3.72 -8.84
N GLY A 308 6.26 -4.29 -8.11
CA GLY A 308 6.16 -4.46 -6.66
C GLY A 308 6.34 -3.15 -5.87
N CYS A 309 6.63 -2.05 -6.54
CA CYS A 309 6.71 -0.72 -5.94
C CYS A 309 5.54 0.14 -6.41
N THR A 310 4.83 0.76 -5.48
CA THR A 310 3.71 1.65 -5.74
C THR A 310 4.07 3.13 -5.58
N GLY A 311 5.35 3.45 -5.42
CA GLY A 311 5.82 4.82 -5.25
C GLY A 311 5.34 5.54 -3.98
N CYS A 312 4.81 4.83 -3.00
CA CYS A 312 4.21 5.42 -1.78
C CYS A 312 5.19 6.17 -0.87
N GLY A 313 6.50 5.99 -1.03
CA GLY A 313 7.54 6.69 -0.28
C GLY A 313 7.69 6.32 1.21
N ARG A 314 6.89 5.39 1.76
CA ARG A 314 7.02 4.97 3.18
C ARG A 314 8.41 4.48 3.52
N CYS A 315 9.03 3.73 2.62
CA CYS A 315 10.38 3.19 2.80
C CYS A 315 11.49 4.24 2.80
N ILE A 316 11.20 5.44 2.32
CA ILE A 316 12.09 6.61 2.37
C ILE A 316 11.82 7.38 3.65
N ALA A 317 10.57 7.77 3.87
CA ALA A 317 10.16 8.56 5.04
C ALA A 317 10.46 7.87 6.38
N GLY A 318 10.29 6.54 6.47
CA GLY A 318 10.55 5.74 7.67
C GLY A 318 11.95 5.12 7.75
N CYS A 319 12.90 5.54 6.90
CA CYS A 319 14.23 4.95 6.89
C CYS A 319 15.11 5.51 8.01
N ALA A 320 15.50 4.69 8.99
CA ALA A 320 16.40 5.09 10.07
C ALA A 320 17.78 5.56 9.54
N GLY A 321 18.29 4.93 8.48
CA GLY A 321 19.52 5.33 7.79
C GLY A 321 19.35 6.48 6.80
N LYS A 322 18.16 7.09 6.71
CA LYS A 322 17.83 8.21 5.80
C LYS A 322 18.14 7.94 4.33
N ILE A 323 18.06 6.70 3.89
CA ILE A 323 18.40 6.26 2.54
C ILE A 323 17.23 6.57 1.61
N ASP A 324 17.47 7.39 0.59
CA ASP A 324 16.50 7.59 -0.50
C ASP A 324 16.64 6.50 -1.56
N LYS A 325 15.62 5.66 -1.69
CA LYS A 325 15.61 4.52 -2.61
C LYS A 325 15.62 4.96 -4.07
N ARG A 326 15.14 6.18 -4.38
CA ARG A 326 15.16 6.75 -5.72
C ARG A 326 16.59 7.05 -6.15
N LYS A 327 17.39 7.65 -5.25
CA LYS A 327 18.84 7.91 -5.49
C LYS A 327 19.59 6.62 -5.73
N VAL A 328 19.47 5.66 -4.83
CA VAL A 328 20.12 4.35 -4.96
C VAL A 328 19.79 3.69 -6.30
N LEU A 329 18.51 3.67 -6.69
CA LEU A 329 18.11 3.11 -7.98
C LEU A 329 18.73 3.88 -9.16
N THR A 330 18.70 5.20 -9.13
CA THR A 330 19.28 6.02 -10.19
C THR A 330 20.79 5.76 -10.35
N GLU A 331 21.54 5.64 -9.25
CA GLU A 331 22.96 5.33 -9.27
C GLU A 331 23.21 3.93 -9.85
N VAL A 332 22.56 2.90 -9.36
CA VAL A 332 22.65 1.52 -9.88
C VAL A 332 22.33 1.46 -11.38
N LEU A 333 21.31 2.19 -11.82
CA LEU A 333 20.90 2.18 -13.22
C LEU A 333 21.85 2.94 -14.14
N ARG A 334 22.56 3.98 -13.65
CA ARG A 334 23.61 4.69 -14.41
C ARG A 334 24.83 3.81 -14.65
N GLU A 335 25.32 3.17 -13.59
CA GLU A 335 26.52 2.30 -13.68
C GLU A 335 26.30 1.15 -14.66
N ARG A 336 25.10 0.59 -14.72
CA ARG A 336 24.80 -0.49 -15.65
C ARG A 336 24.82 -0.08 -17.13
N GLN A 337 24.69 1.19 -17.44
CA GLN A 337 24.80 1.69 -18.83
C GLN A 337 26.26 1.74 -19.32
N GLN A 338 27.22 1.62 -18.40
CA GLN A 338 28.67 1.69 -18.68
C GLN A 338 29.31 0.30 -18.80
N ILE A 339 28.56 -0.77 -18.46
CA ILE A 339 28.97 -2.18 -18.60
C ILE A 339 28.23 -2.81 -19.80
#